data_79ad8f3d61e416655d08e0fa78186128
#
_entry.id   79ad8f3d61e416655d08e0fa78186128
#
_cell.length_a   1.000
_cell.length_b   1.000
_cell.length_c   1.000
_cell.angle_alpha   90.00
_cell.angle_beta   90.00
_cell.angle_gamma   90.00
#
_symmetry.space_group_name_H-M   'P 1'
#
loop_
_entity.id
_entity.type
_entity.pdbx_description
1 polymer ?
#
loop_
_entity_poly.entity_id
_entity_poly.type
_entity_poly.pdbx_seq_one_letter_code
_entity_poly.pdbx_strand_id
1 'polypeptide(L)'
;MNIAIIGSKDFDSLEYHIHDSLTFLGHEVFHIDISDVIKIPYRYNYYATKLFKKYDDYIFDKIANKVIEQAPDLVIATYRFIHPNCIKKIKTNLRNTKVIHINPDAITTFENQQVFASDYDAYFTKDSFIVDFMKDKMKLNTFYLPEALNPRVHKPIKRDRFQLENEINIDVTMFGTMYPYRARMASEVIDSGINVALFGVPDRRFPREEITKSFRNEYITGDRKAEVLFGSKIVLNNFHYAEINSANVKFFEINGIGAFQLCDYKPVLEEYSAVDVEKFTYKTIDEAIEKIKYFLDQPLLRHEISKKQCEHFHKHHTYENRMKDILNKLNLF
;
A
#
# COMPACT_ATOMS: atom_id res chain seq x y z
N MET A 1 -6.01 22.42 -10.65
CA MET A 1 -7.06 21.52 -11.18
C MET A 1 -7.94 21.07 -10.05
N ASN A 2 -9.20 20.74 -10.38
CA ASN A 2 -10.16 20.14 -9.47
C ASN A 2 -10.12 18.62 -9.67
N ILE A 3 -9.85 17.86 -8.61
CA ILE A 3 -9.69 16.41 -8.70
C ILE A 3 -10.65 15.75 -7.71
N ALA A 4 -11.42 14.75 -8.16
CA ALA A 4 -12.25 13.93 -7.29
C ALA A 4 -11.59 12.57 -7.07
N ILE A 5 -11.57 12.10 -5.82
CA ILE A 5 -11.13 10.74 -5.45
C ILE A 5 -12.35 9.95 -4.98
N ILE A 6 -12.58 8.78 -5.56
CA ILE A 6 -13.58 7.81 -5.10
C ILE A 6 -12.86 6.68 -4.40
N GLY A 7 -12.87 6.68 -3.06
CA GLY A 7 -12.14 5.72 -2.27
C GLY A 7 -12.31 5.93 -0.75
N SER A 8 -11.61 5.13 0.06
CA SER A 8 -11.65 5.21 1.52
C SER A 8 -11.02 6.51 2.05
N LYS A 9 -11.61 7.08 3.10
CA LYS A 9 -11.04 8.21 3.85
C LYS A 9 -10.20 7.79 5.07
N ASP A 10 -9.98 6.50 5.23
CA ASP A 10 -9.22 5.99 6.36
C ASP A 10 -7.79 6.57 6.35
N PHE A 11 -7.34 6.98 7.54
CA PHE A 11 -5.95 7.45 7.71
C PHE A 11 -4.96 6.35 7.29
N ASP A 12 -3.88 6.74 6.62
CA ASP A 12 -2.82 5.84 6.15
C ASP A 12 -3.28 4.85 5.05
N SER A 13 -4.44 5.12 4.39
CA SER A 13 -4.86 4.43 3.18
C SER A 13 -4.18 4.99 1.93
N LEU A 14 -4.21 4.24 0.83
CA LEU A 14 -3.74 4.71 -0.48
C LEU A 14 -4.38 6.05 -0.85
N GLU A 15 -5.68 6.14 -0.69
CA GLU A 15 -6.48 7.31 -1.06
C GLU A 15 -6.15 8.53 -0.19
N TYR A 16 -5.89 8.30 1.10
CA TYR A 16 -5.41 9.35 1.99
C TYR A 16 -4.09 9.94 1.48
N HIS A 17 -3.15 9.08 1.10
CA HIS A 17 -1.85 9.52 0.58
C HIS A 17 -1.94 10.23 -0.77
N ILE A 18 -2.82 9.76 -1.66
CA ILE A 18 -3.11 10.41 -2.93
C ILE A 18 -3.70 11.80 -2.69
N HIS A 19 -4.72 11.91 -1.83
CA HIS A 19 -5.36 13.18 -1.46
C HIS A 19 -4.34 14.18 -0.91
N ASP A 20 -3.58 13.77 0.09
CA ASP A 20 -2.58 14.59 0.76
C ASP A 20 -1.50 15.07 -0.23
N SER A 21 -1.02 14.19 -1.11
CA SER A 21 0.01 14.53 -2.09
C SER A 21 -0.50 15.46 -3.19
N LEU A 22 -1.70 15.26 -3.70
CA LEU A 22 -2.31 16.17 -4.69
C LEU A 22 -2.60 17.54 -4.09
N THR A 23 -3.07 17.60 -2.85
CA THR A 23 -3.26 18.86 -2.12
C THR A 23 -1.94 19.60 -1.93
N PHE A 24 -0.87 18.87 -1.55
CA PHE A 24 0.48 19.42 -1.44
C PHE A 24 1.01 19.97 -2.78
N LEU A 25 0.64 19.36 -3.89
CA LEU A 25 0.97 19.84 -5.25
C LEU A 25 0.13 21.04 -5.70
N GLY A 26 -0.78 21.54 -4.87
CA GLY A 26 -1.60 22.72 -5.15
C GLY A 26 -2.88 22.45 -5.93
N HIS A 27 -3.36 21.21 -5.97
CA HIS A 27 -4.65 20.86 -6.56
C HIS A 27 -5.78 20.99 -5.52
N GLU A 28 -6.98 21.31 -5.98
CA GLU A 28 -8.20 21.22 -5.19
C GLU A 28 -8.74 19.80 -5.27
N VAL A 29 -8.86 19.12 -4.09
CA VAL A 29 -9.15 17.68 -4.06
C VAL A 29 -10.42 17.41 -3.27
N PHE A 30 -11.38 16.77 -3.92
CA PHE A 30 -12.64 16.30 -3.31
C PHE A 30 -12.57 14.80 -3.10
N HIS A 31 -12.59 14.37 -1.85
CA HIS A 31 -12.54 12.95 -1.51
C HIS A 31 -13.95 12.45 -1.18
N ILE A 32 -14.42 11.43 -1.89
CA ILE A 32 -15.76 10.85 -1.77
C ILE A 32 -15.64 9.39 -1.35
N ASP A 33 -16.11 9.11 -0.16
CA ASP A 33 -16.20 7.76 0.41
C ASP A 33 -17.65 7.25 0.36
N ILE A 34 -17.84 5.95 0.38
CA ILE A 34 -19.16 5.31 0.51
C ILE A 34 -19.87 5.80 1.78
N SER A 35 -19.14 6.04 2.87
CA SER A 35 -19.67 6.58 4.13
C SER A 35 -20.27 7.98 4.01
N ASP A 36 -19.91 8.75 2.98
CA ASP A 36 -20.51 10.07 2.69
C ASP A 36 -21.94 9.98 2.11
N VAL A 37 -22.29 8.83 1.56
CA VAL A 37 -23.59 8.60 0.92
C VAL A 37 -24.48 7.67 1.72
N ILE A 38 -23.89 6.82 2.57
CA ILE A 38 -24.59 5.84 3.42
C ILE A 38 -23.96 5.79 4.80
N LYS A 39 -24.77 5.98 5.83
CA LYS A 39 -24.35 5.89 7.24
C LYS A 39 -24.37 4.46 7.79
N ILE A 40 -24.10 3.46 6.98
CA ILE A 40 -24.02 2.06 7.39
C ILE A 40 -22.54 1.68 7.43
N PRO A 41 -22.04 1.02 8.49
CA PRO A 41 -20.65 0.59 8.54
C PRO A 41 -20.25 -0.22 7.29
N TYR A 42 -19.09 0.08 6.73
CA TYR A 42 -18.58 -0.48 5.47
C TYR A 42 -18.75 -2.01 5.37
N ARG A 43 -18.48 -2.74 6.46
CA ARG A 43 -18.61 -4.21 6.52
C ARG A 43 -19.99 -4.70 6.13
N TYR A 44 -21.05 -4.09 6.66
CA TYR A 44 -22.44 -4.49 6.36
C TYR A 44 -22.85 -4.02 4.96
N ASN A 45 -22.42 -2.83 4.59
CA ASN A 45 -22.65 -2.27 3.28
C ASN A 45 -22.04 -3.14 2.17
N TYR A 46 -20.80 -3.61 2.34
CA TYR A 46 -20.10 -4.48 1.39
C TYR A 46 -20.87 -5.79 1.12
N TYR A 47 -21.43 -6.41 2.15
CA TYR A 47 -22.27 -7.61 1.96
C TYR A 47 -23.61 -7.27 1.30
N ALA A 48 -24.21 -6.16 1.63
CA ALA A 48 -25.47 -5.72 1.02
C ALA A 48 -25.29 -5.41 -0.48
N THR A 49 -24.22 -4.73 -0.87
CA THR A 49 -23.93 -4.46 -2.30
C THR A 49 -23.69 -5.74 -3.11
N LYS A 50 -23.06 -6.75 -2.51
CA LYS A 50 -22.91 -8.06 -3.17
C LYS A 50 -24.23 -8.83 -3.37
N LEU A 51 -25.13 -8.72 -2.41
CA LEU A 51 -26.39 -9.48 -2.41
C LEU A 51 -27.50 -8.78 -3.22
N PHE A 52 -27.51 -7.46 -3.22
CA PHE A 52 -28.60 -6.66 -3.80
C PHE A 52 -28.09 -5.72 -4.89
N LYS A 53 -28.10 -6.16 -6.15
CA LYS A 53 -27.62 -5.37 -7.31
C LYS A 53 -28.26 -3.98 -7.43
N LYS A 54 -29.55 -3.84 -7.11
CA LYS A 54 -30.23 -2.53 -7.13
C LYS A 54 -29.73 -1.59 -6.02
N TYR A 55 -29.30 -2.15 -4.90
CA TYR A 55 -28.73 -1.37 -3.81
C TYR A 55 -27.31 -0.92 -4.14
N ASP A 56 -26.51 -1.77 -4.77
CA ASP A 56 -25.19 -1.44 -5.29
C ASP A 56 -25.27 -0.27 -6.28
N ASP A 57 -26.15 -0.39 -7.30
CA ASP A 57 -26.38 0.66 -8.30
C ASP A 57 -26.85 1.97 -7.65
N TYR A 58 -27.77 1.91 -6.68
CA TYR A 58 -28.25 3.09 -5.95
C TYR A 58 -27.16 3.82 -5.18
N ILE A 59 -26.23 3.09 -4.52
CA ILE A 59 -25.11 3.69 -3.81
C ILE A 59 -24.17 4.42 -4.76
N PHE A 60 -23.78 3.72 -5.83
CA PHE A 60 -22.84 4.28 -6.79
C PHE A 60 -23.47 5.37 -7.67
N ASP A 61 -24.82 5.37 -7.83
CA ASP A 61 -25.52 6.50 -8.43
C ASP A 61 -25.40 7.78 -7.57
N LYS A 62 -25.50 7.66 -6.25
CA LYS A 62 -25.27 8.80 -5.33
C LYS A 62 -23.84 9.29 -5.37
N ILE A 63 -22.86 8.39 -5.45
CA ILE A 63 -21.46 8.77 -5.59
C ILE A 63 -21.25 9.52 -6.90
N ALA A 64 -21.82 9.00 -8.01
CA ALA A 64 -21.73 9.67 -9.30
C ALA A 64 -22.32 11.08 -9.27
N ASN A 65 -23.47 11.28 -8.61
CA ASN A 65 -24.08 12.62 -8.46
C ASN A 65 -23.14 13.58 -7.71
N LYS A 66 -22.53 13.15 -6.60
CA LYS A 66 -21.55 13.97 -5.86
C LYS A 66 -20.34 14.36 -6.72
N VAL A 67 -19.84 13.45 -7.54
CA VAL A 67 -18.76 13.75 -8.49
C VAL A 67 -19.22 14.79 -9.53
N ILE A 68 -20.41 14.60 -10.10
CA ILE A 68 -20.96 15.50 -11.13
C ILE A 68 -21.19 16.90 -10.58
N GLU A 69 -21.67 17.04 -9.35
CA GLU A 69 -21.86 18.31 -8.66
C GLU A 69 -20.55 19.12 -8.51
N GLN A 70 -19.41 18.42 -8.36
CA GLN A 70 -18.09 19.05 -8.23
C GLN A 70 -17.46 19.40 -9.58
N ALA A 71 -17.93 18.83 -10.68
CA ALA A 71 -17.40 19.01 -12.03
C ALA A 71 -15.85 18.98 -12.11
N PRO A 72 -15.18 17.89 -11.64
CA PRO A 72 -13.73 17.81 -11.60
C PRO A 72 -13.12 17.67 -12.99
N ASP A 73 -11.84 18.07 -13.12
CA ASP A 73 -11.03 17.83 -14.31
C ASP A 73 -10.58 16.37 -14.42
N LEU A 74 -10.36 15.73 -13.26
CA LEU A 74 -9.90 14.34 -13.13
C LEU A 74 -10.67 13.63 -12.03
N VAL A 75 -11.10 12.39 -12.29
CA VAL A 75 -11.62 11.46 -11.29
C VAL A 75 -10.64 10.29 -11.12
N ILE A 76 -10.20 10.06 -9.90
CA ILE A 76 -9.35 8.93 -9.51
C ILE A 76 -10.22 7.95 -8.71
N ALA A 77 -10.44 6.77 -9.24
CA ALA A 77 -11.19 5.70 -8.60
C ALA A 77 -10.23 4.62 -8.08
N THR A 78 -10.42 4.19 -6.83
CA THR A 78 -9.58 3.16 -6.19
C THR A 78 -10.37 1.96 -5.71
N TYR A 79 -11.67 2.13 -5.40
CA TYR A 79 -12.51 0.99 -5.05
C TYR A 79 -12.60 -0.03 -6.18
N ARG A 80 -12.37 -1.30 -5.88
CA ARG A 80 -12.38 -2.41 -6.82
C ARG A 80 -13.77 -2.81 -7.32
N PHE A 81 -14.81 -2.39 -6.60
CA PHE A 81 -16.20 -2.82 -6.78
C PHE A 81 -17.13 -1.66 -7.16
N ILE A 82 -16.61 -0.61 -7.81
CA ILE A 82 -17.44 0.49 -8.31
C ILE A 82 -18.39 -0.05 -9.38
N HIS A 83 -19.69 0.19 -9.20
CA HIS A 83 -20.67 -0.24 -10.18
C HIS A 83 -20.46 0.46 -11.54
N PRO A 84 -20.43 -0.25 -12.67
CA PRO A 84 -20.13 0.32 -13.99
C PRO A 84 -21.01 1.51 -14.37
N ASN A 85 -22.28 1.52 -13.94
CA ASN A 85 -23.19 2.65 -14.17
C ASN A 85 -22.69 3.95 -13.55
N CYS A 86 -21.94 3.91 -12.44
CA CYS A 86 -21.33 5.09 -11.83
C CYS A 86 -20.37 5.77 -12.82
N ILE A 87 -19.41 5.02 -13.34
CA ILE A 87 -18.42 5.53 -14.29
C ILE A 87 -19.09 6.00 -15.59
N LYS A 88 -20.02 5.23 -16.11
CA LYS A 88 -20.80 5.59 -17.29
C LYS A 88 -21.57 6.91 -17.09
N LYS A 89 -22.22 7.09 -15.94
CA LYS A 89 -22.96 8.30 -15.59
C LYS A 89 -22.05 9.51 -15.49
N ILE A 90 -20.91 9.40 -14.82
CA ILE A 90 -19.91 10.46 -14.71
C ILE A 90 -19.44 10.89 -16.12
N LYS A 91 -18.98 9.95 -16.95
CA LYS A 91 -18.48 10.25 -18.30
C LYS A 91 -19.56 10.82 -19.23
N THR A 92 -20.82 10.42 -19.08
CA THR A 92 -21.92 10.94 -19.88
C THR A 92 -22.21 12.41 -19.54
N ASN A 93 -22.14 12.80 -18.26
CA ASN A 93 -22.44 14.15 -17.80
C ASN A 93 -21.23 15.09 -17.86
N LEU A 94 -20.01 14.55 -17.72
CA LEU A 94 -18.77 15.32 -17.68
C LEU A 94 -17.83 14.86 -18.82
N ARG A 95 -18.12 15.30 -20.04
CA ARG A 95 -17.44 14.79 -21.26
C ARG A 95 -15.95 15.11 -21.33
N ASN A 96 -15.51 16.18 -20.68
CA ASN A 96 -14.11 16.61 -20.67
C ASN A 96 -13.30 16.07 -19.48
N THR A 97 -13.97 15.48 -18.49
CA THR A 97 -13.34 14.90 -17.30
C THR A 97 -12.69 13.58 -17.64
N LYS A 98 -11.42 13.43 -17.28
CA LYS A 98 -10.75 12.12 -17.32
C LYS A 98 -11.14 11.28 -16.11
N VAL A 99 -11.45 10.00 -16.33
CA VAL A 99 -11.80 9.06 -15.26
C VAL A 99 -10.81 7.89 -15.29
N ILE A 100 -10.00 7.75 -14.25
CA ILE A 100 -8.97 6.72 -14.16
C ILE A 100 -9.19 5.79 -12.97
N HIS A 101 -8.61 4.60 -13.05
CA HIS A 101 -8.58 3.65 -11.94
C HIS A 101 -7.15 3.37 -11.51
N ILE A 102 -6.88 3.47 -10.19
CA ILE A 102 -5.63 3.02 -9.58
C ILE A 102 -5.92 1.73 -8.81
N ASN A 103 -5.31 0.61 -9.23
CA ASN A 103 -5.45 -0.68 -8.58
C ASN A 103 -4.22 -0.99 -7.73
N PRO A 104 -4.34 -0.98 -6.38
CA PRO A 104 -3.24 -1.26 -5.47
C PRO A 104 -3.02 -2.75 -5.22
N ASP A 105 -3.90 -3.60 -5.74
CA ASP A 105 -3.95 -5.01 -5.34
C ASP A 105 -3.22 -5.95 -6.29
N ALA A 106 -2.89 -7.11 -5.74
CA ALA A 106 -2.35 -8.23 -6.48
C ALA A 106 -3.41 -8.95 -7.32
N ILE A 107 -2.98 -9.78 -8.25
CA ILE A 107 -3.83 -10.49 -9.22
C ILE A 107 -4.94 -11.35 -8.58
N THR A 108 -4.72 -11.89 -7.38
CA THR A 108 -5.70 -12.74 -6.68
C THR A 108 -6.99 -12.03 -6.30
N THR A 109 -7.02 -10.70 -6.35
CA THR A 109 -8.22 -9.93 -6.03
C THR A 109 -9.03 -9.54 -7.26
N PHE A 110 -8.56 -9.82 -8.47
CA PHE A 110 -9.24 -9.45 -9.71
C PHE A 110 -10.57 -10.19 -9.96
N GLU A 111 -10.70 -11.40 -9.45
CA GLU A 111 -11.85 -12.27 -9.72
C GLU A 111 -13.21 -11.65 -9.35
N ASN A 112 -13.21 -10.80 -8.33
CA ASN A 112 -14.42 -10.10 -7.86
C ASN A 112 -14.44 -8.61 -8.22
N GLN A 113 -13.58 -8.16 -9.14
CA GLN A 113 -13.43 -6.74 -9.45
C GLN A 113 -14.28 -6.32 -10.63
N GLN A 114 -15.06 -5.29 -10.44
CA GLN A 114 -15.85 -4.68 -11.51
C GLN A 114 -15.02 -3.71 -12.38
N VAL A 115 -13.73 -3.55 -12.08
CA VAL A 115 -12.83 -2.65 -12.81
C VAL A 115 -12.81 -2.91 -14.32
N PHE A 116 -12.89 -4.18 -14.74
CA PHE A 116 -12.92 -4.55 -16.15
C PHE A 116 -14.27 -4.28 -16.84
N ALA A 117 -15.34 -4.09 -16.09
CA ALA A 117 -16.67 -3.79 -16.62
C ALA A 117 -16.90 -2.28 -16.83
N SER A 118 -15.97 -1.43 -16.41
CA SER A 118 -16.07 0.02 -16.49
C SER A 118 -15.15 0.60 -17.55
N ASP A 119 -15.61 1.62 -18.26
CA ASP A 119 -14.85 2.30 -19.31
C ASP A 119 -14.02 3.45 -18.74
N TYR A 120 -12.93 3.12 -18.07
CA TYR A 120 -11.94 4.11 -17.59
C TYR A 120 -11.05 4.60 -18.75
N ASP A 121 -10.65 5.87 -18.71
CA ASP A 121 -9.73 6.45 -19.69
C ASP A 121 -8.31 5.90 -19.56
N ALA A 122 -7.92 5.50 -18.34
CA ALA A 122 -6.67 4.81 -18.06
C ALA A 122 -6.75 3.97 -16.78
N TYR A 123 -5.92 2.93 -16.75
CA TYR A 123 -5.75 2.05 -15.60
C TYR A 123 -4.30 2.12 -15.13
N PHE A 124 -4.11 2.14 -13.81
CA PHE A 124 -2.79 2.16 -13.19
C PHE A 124 -2.67 0.98 -12.22
N THR A 125 -1.59 0.21 -12.30
CA THR A 125 -1.34 -0.93 -11.41
C THR A 125 0.15 -1.08 -11.12
N LYS A 126 0.46 -1.62 -9.94
CA LYS A 126 1.83 -1.73 -9.42
C LYS A 126 2.63 -2.91 -9.94
N ASP A 127 2.01 -3.86 -10.61
CA ASP A 127 2.65 -5.09 -11.09
C ASP A 127 2.76 -5.09 -12.61
N SER A 128 3.97 -5.15 -13.14
CA SER A 128 4.23 -5.13 -14.57
C SER A 128 3.59 -6.32 -15.29
N PHE A 129 3.52 -7.50 -14.66
CA PHE A 129 2.82 -8.66 -15.22
C PHE A 129 1.33 -8.36 -15.45
N ILE A 130 0.70 -7.63 -14.51
CA ILE A 130 -0.72 -7.23 -14.64
C ILE A 130 -0.85 -6.18 -15.75
N VAL A 131 0.10 -5.23 -15.86
CA VAL A 131 0.10 -4.23 -16.95
C VAL A 131 0.10 -4.92 -18.31
N ASP A 132 0.99 -5.88 -18.51
CA ASP A 132 1.09 -6.62 -19.79
C ASP A 132 -0.19 -7.42 -20.07
N PHE A 133 -0.74 -8.10 -19.05
CA PHE A 133 -2.03 -8.79 -19.19
C PHE A 133 -3.16 -7.83 -19.61
N MET A 134 -3.28 -6.68 -18.95
CA MET A 134 -4.35 -5.71 -19.22
C MET A 134 -4.19 -5.08 -20.60
N LYS A 135 -2.97 -4.77 -21.03
CA LYS A 135 -2.68 -4.22 -22.37
C LYS A 135 -2.89 -5.26 -23.47
N ASP A 136 -2.21 -6.40 -23.36
CA ASP A 136 -2.09 -7.35 -24.47
C ASP A 136 -3.33 -8.23 -24.62
N LYS A 137 -3.91 -8.67 -23.50
CA LYS A 137 -5.08 -9.56 -23.50
C LYS A 137 -6.40 -8.81 -23.46
N MET A 138 -6.46 -7.72 -22.70
CA MET A 138 -7.71 -6.97 -22.49
C MET A 138 -7.80 -5.70 -23.33
N LYS A 139 -6.71 -5.28 -24.00
CA LYS A 139 -6.62 -4.06 -24.81
C LYS A 139 -7.01 -2.79 -24.05
N LEU A 140 -6.70 -2.76 -22.74
CA LEU A 140 -6.97 -1.63 -21.88
C LEU A 140 -5.79 -0.65 -21.86
N ASN A 141 -6.07 0.65 -21.80
CA ASN A 141 -5.06 1.69 -21.68
C ASN A 141 -4.47 1.65 -20.25
N THR A 142 -3.45 0.83 -20.03
CA THR A 142 -2.89 0.53 -18.71
C THR A 142 -1.47 1.01 -18.58
N PHE A 143 -1.13 1.54 -17.42
CA PHE A 143 0.20 2.04 -17.07
C PHE A 143 0.71 1.41 -15.79
N TYR A 144 2.02 1.19 -15.74
CA TYR A 144 2.72 0.81 -14.53
C TYR A 144 2.80 1.97 -13.56
N LEU A 145 2.42 1.73 -12.32
CA LEU A 145 2.48 2.68 -11.21
C LEU A 145 2.87 1.93 -9.93
N PRO A 146 4.15 1.92 -9.56
CA PRO A 146 4.57 1.30 -8.31
C PRO A 146 3.99 2.05 -7.10
N GLU A 147 3.89 1.36 -5.98
CA GLU A 147 3.56 1.95 -4.67
C GLU A 147 4.56 3.06 -4.30
N ALA A 148 4.26 3.78 -3.25
CA ALA A 148 5.07 4.91 -2.82
C ALA A 148 5.00 5.13 -1.30
N LEU A 149 5.81 6.06 -0.82
CA LEU A 149 5.72 6.61 0.53
C LEU A 149 5.10 8.02 0.52
N ASN A 150 4.50 8.41 1.62
CA ASN A 150 4.10 9.80 1.86
C ASN A 150 5.15 10.46 2.79
N PRO A 151 5.93 11.47 2.33
CA PRO A 151 7.00 12.06 3.13
C PRO A 151 6.52 12.79 4.40
N ARG A 152 5.23 13.15 4.46
CA ARG A 152 4.62 13.81 5.62
C ARG A 152 4.22 12.84 6.71
N VAL A 153 3.97 11.57 6.33
CA VAL A 153 3.58 10.46 7.22
C VAL A 153 4.76 9.52 7.47
N HIS A 154 5.40 9.04 6.40
CA HIS A 154 6.48 8.05 6.44
C HIS A 154 7.83 8.76 6.47
N LYS A 155 8.23 9.24 7.63
CA LYS A 155 9.47 10.02 7.83
C LYS A 155 10.26 9.52 9.02
N PRO A 156 11.60 9.69 9.01
CA PRO A 156 12.44 9.32 10.12
C PRO A 156 12.09 10.08 11.40
N ILE A 157 12.20 9.40 12.54
CA ILE A 157 12.08 10.00 13.86
C ILE A 157 13.35 10.78 14.17
N LYS A 158 13.21 12.00 14.71
CA LYS A 158 14.32 12.86 15.14
C LYS A 158 14.80 12.46 16.53
N ARG A 159 15.30 11.24 16.68
CA ARG A 159 15.87 10.69 17.91
C ARG A 159 17.13 9.90 17.58
N ASP A 160 18.01 9.77 18.57
CA ASP A 160 19.15 8.86 18.45
C ASP A 160 18.65 7.43 18.27
N ARG A 161 19.13 6.75 17.23
CA ARG A 161 18.63 5.45 16.84
C ARG A 161 19.05 4.35 17.81
N PHE A 162 20.29 4.38 18.30
CA PHE A 162 20.75 3.39 19.28
C PHE A 162 19.97 3.48 20.59
N GLN A 163 19.70 4.70 21.05
CA GLN A 163 18.88 4.91 22.22
C GLN A 163 17.47 4.35 22.00
N LEU A 164 16.85 4.64 20.85
CA LEU A 164 15.51 4.17 20.55
C LEU A 164 15.45 2.64 20.37
N GLU A 165 16.44 2.02 19.71
CA GLU A 165 16.55 0.56 19.61
C GLU A 165 16.63 -0.11 21.00
N ASN A 166 17.34 0.51 21.95
CA ASN A 166 17.44 0.01 23.33
C ASN A 166 16.11 0.17 24.09
N GLU A 167 15.40 1.28 23.90
CA GLU A 167 14.11 1.54 24.56
C GLU A 167 13.01 0.63 24.04
N ILE A 168 12.89 0.46 22.72
CA ILE A 168 11.90 -0.40 22.06
C ILE A 168 12.21 -1.87 22.30
N ASN A 169 13.48 -2.23 22.33
CA ASN A 169 14.00 -3.56 22.64
C ASN A 169 13.34 -4.69 21.85
N ILE A 170 13.25 -4.53 20.53
CA ILE A 170 12.71 -5.52 19.59
C ILE A 170 13.79 -5.86 18.58
N ASP A 171 14.11 -7.15 18.44
CA ASP A 171 15.07 -7.60 17.43
C ASP A 171 14.43 -7.59 16.04
N VAL A 172 13.25 -8.20 15.91
CA VAL A 172 12.53 -8.29 14.64
C VAL A 172 11.08 -7.86 14.81
N THR A 173 10.63 -6.92 14.00
CA THR A 173 9.23 -6.52 13.89
C THR A 173 8.61 -7.03 12.59
N MET A 174 7.41 -7.59 12.67
CA MET A 174 6.52 -7.82 11.53
C MET A 174 5.18 -7.14 11.78
N PHE A 175 4.57 -6.54 10.75
CA PHE A 175 3.30 -5.83 10.92
C PHE A 175 2.33 -6.04 9.75
N GLY A 176 1.04 -5.82 10.01
CA GLY A 176 -0.08 -5.98 9.07
C GLY A 176 -0.87 -7.26 9.31
N THR A 177 -1.63 -7.72 8.30
CA THR A 177 -2.45 -8.94 8.43
C THR A 177 -1.58 -10.18 8.46
N MET A 178 -1.79 -11.01 9.48
CA MET A 178 -1.06 -12.26 9.66
C MET A 178 -1.76 -13.40 8.90
N TYR A 179 -1.43 -13.50 7.60
CA TYR A 179 -1.88 -14.63 6.79
C TYR A 179 -1.15 -15.94 7.18
N PRO A 180 -1.71 -17.14 6.91
CA PRO A 180 -1.10 -18.40 7.29
C PRO A 180 0.36 -18.60 6.83
N TYR A 181 0.69 -18.17 5.60
CA TYR A 181 2.07 -18.29 5.10
C TYR A 181 3.04 -17.33 5.84
N ARG A 182 2.57 -16.14 6.23
CA ARG A 182 3.35 -15.19 7.05
C ARG A 182 3.51 -15.70 8.47
N ALA A 183 2.46 -16.30 9.04
CA ALA A 183 2.52 -16.94 10.34
C ALA A 183 3.54 -18.09 10.34
N ARG A 184 3.61 -18.89 9.28
CA ARG A 184 4.62 -19.94 9.13
C ARG A 184 6.04 -19.38 9.20
N MET A 185 6.32 -18.34 8.45
CA MET A 185 7.63 -17.66 8.48
C MET A 185 7.95 -17.10 9.87
N ALA A 186 6.97 -16.42 10.49
CA ALA A 186 7.15 -15.87 11.84
C ALA A 186 7.43 -16.98 12.88
N SER A 187 6.76 -18.13 12.81
CA SER A 187 7.05 -19.29 13.67
C SER A 187 8.50 -19.74 13.53
N GLU A 188 8.99 -19.99 12.33
CA GLU A 188 10.37 -20.45 12.09
C GLU A 188 11.41 -19.45 12.64
N VAL A 189 11.15 -18.13 12.50
CA VAL A 189 12.02 -17.09 13.06
C VAL A 189 11.99 -17.12 14.60
N ILE A 190 10.81 -17.25 15.21
CA ILE A 190 10.65 -17.35 16.68
C ILE A 190 11.35 -18.61 17.20
N ASP A 191 11.16 -19.78 16.56
CA ASP A 191 11.74 -21.06 16.94
C ASP A 191 13.28 -21.05 16.84
N SER A 192 13.84 -20.15 16.03
CA SER A 192 15.30 -19.92 15.96
C SER A 192 15.87 -19.11 17.13
N GLY A 193 15.04 -18.72 18.10
CA GLY A 193 15.43 -17.99 19.32
C GLY A 193 15.49 -16.47 19.15
N ILE A 194 14.95 -15.92 18.06
CA ILE A 194 14.93 -14.47 17.81
C ILE A 194 13.72 -13.81 18.50
N ASN A 195 13.94 -12.66 19.14
CA ASN A 195 12.88 -11.88 19.78
C ASN A 195 12.04 -11.16 18.71
N VAL A 196 10.84 -11.70 18.42
CA VAL A 196 9.91 -11.18 17.41
C VAL A 196 8.72 -10.48 18.05
N ALA A 197 8.40 -9.27 17.57
CA ALA A 197 7.17 -8.56 17.91
C ALA A 197 6.26 -8.46 16.69
N LEU A 198 4.99 -8.84 16.86
CA LEU A 198 3.98 -8.82 15.81
C LEU A 198 2.93 -7.76 16.09
N PHE A 199 2.62 -6.94 15.07
CA PHE A 199 1.64 -5.85 15.12
C PHE A 199 0.59 -6.00 14.02
N GLY A 200 -0.63 -5.53 14.27
CA GLY A 200 -1.70 -5.52 13.27
C GLY A 200 -2.81 -6.53 13.56
N VAL A 201 -3.26 -7.28 12.55
CA VAL A 201 -4.42 -8.16 12.65
C VAL A 201 -3.99 -9.61 12.73
N PRO A 202 -4.24 -10.31 13.86
CA PRO A 202 -3.90 -11.72 14.01
C PRO A 202 -4.80 -12.61 13.14
N ASP A 203 -4.26 -13.76 12.73
CA ASP A 203 -5.07 -14.82 12.13
C ASP A 203 -5.91 -15.51 13.21
N ARG A 204 -7.21 -15.21 13.23
CA ARG A 204 -8.16 -15.83 14.19
C ARG A 204 -8.63 -17.22 13.76
N ARG A 205 -8.40 -17.59 12.51
CA ARG A 205 -8.92 -18.83 11.95
C ARG A 205 -8.01 -20.04 12.27
N PHE A 206 -6.69 -19.81 12.25
CA PHE A 206 -5.68 -20.83 12.52
C PHE A 206 -4.61 -20.28 13.49
N PRO A 207 -4.99 -19.95 14.75
CA PRO A 207 -4.05 -19.35 15.68
C PRO A 207 -2.96 -20.36 16.07
N ARG A 208 -1.72 -19.86 16.17
CA ARG A 208 -0.57 -20.57 16.70
C ARG A 208 -0.15 -19.94 18.02
N GLU A 209 0.23 -20.76 19.00
CA GLU A 209 0.52 -20.26 20.34
C GLU A 209 1.70 -19.29 20.37
N GLU A 210 2.81 -19.64 19.71
CA GLU A 210 4.01 -18.81 19.59
C GLU A 210 3.72 -17.47 18.91
N ILE A 211 2.90 -17.48 17.87
CA ILE A 211 2.45 -16.28 17.17
C ILE A 211 1.58 -15.41 18.09
N THR A 212 0.64 -16.04 18.81
CA THR A 212 -0.27 -15.33 19.73
C THR A 212 0.52 -14.65 20.85
N LYS A 213 1.54 -15.29 21.40
CA LYS A 213 2.41 -14.72 22.45
C LYS A 213 3.24 -13.52 21.96
N SER A 214 3.64 -13.56 20.68
CA SER A 214 4.44 -12.50 20.07
C SER A 214 3.62 -11.28 19.62
N PHE A 215 2.28 -11.40 19.59
CA PHE A 215 1.39 -10.28 19.21
C PHE A 215 1.30 -9.23 20.31
N ARG A 216 1.50 -7.97 19.93
CA ARG A 216 1.40 -6.82 20.83
C ARG A 216 -0.03 -6.27 20.98
N ASN A 217 -1.00 -6.86 20.28
CA ASN A 217 -2.42 -6.43 20.27
C ASN A 217 -2.59 -4.93 19.96
N GLU A 218 -1.71 -4.39 19.14
CA GLU A 218 -1.65 -3.00 18.75
C GLU A 218 -1.68 -2.91 17.22
N TYR A 219 -2.54 -2.02 16.69
CA TYR A 219 -2.54 -1.65 15.28
C TYR A 219 -1.77 -0.33 15.15
N ILE A 220 -0.56 -0.40 14.60
CA ILE A 220 0.34 0.74 14.50
C ILE A 220 0.13 1.53 13.21
N THR A 221 -0.03 2.86 13.32
CA THR A 221 -0.14 3.82 12.21
C THR A 221 0.58 5.12 12.56
N GLY A 222 0.85 5.97 11.57
CA GLY A 222 1.43 7.29 11.76
C GLY A 222 2.71 7.31 12.59
N ASP A 223 2.80 8.24 13.53
CA ASP A 223 4.00 8.44 14.35
C ASP A 223 4.35 7.18 15.19
N ARG A 224 3.34 6.48 15.69
CA ARG A 224 3.56 5.23 16.43
C ARG A 224 4.15 4.12 15.55
N LYS A 225 3.68 4.00 14.29
CA LYS A 225 4.29 3.10 13.31
C LYS A 225 5.75 3.47 13.06
N ALA A 226 6.02 4.75 12.85
CA ALA A 226 7.38 5.24 12.65
C ALA A 226 8.29 4.95 13.85
N GLU A 227 7.82 5.19 15.09
CA GLU A 227 8.57 4.91 16.30
C GLU A 227 8.92 3.43 16.44
N VAL A 228 7.93 2.53 16.30
CA VAL A 228 8.15 1.09 16.42
C VAL A 228 9.09 0.58 15.35
N LEU A 229 8.88 0.96 14.07
CA LEU A 229 9.71 0.45 12.98
C LEU A 229 11.13 0.99 13.01
N PHE A 230 11.31 2.29 13.29
CA PHE A 230 12.64 2.90 13.38
C PHE A 230 13.43 2.42 14.60
N GLY A 231 12.74 2.13 15.73
CA GLY A 231 13.32 1.61 16.95
C GLY A 231 13.46 0.07 16.99
N SER A 232 12.95 -0.66 16.01
CA SER A 232 13.23 -2.08 15.86
C SER A 232 14.55 -2.29 15.13
N LYS A 233 15.34 -3.28 15.54
CA LYS A 233 16.62 -3.55 14.89
C LYS A 233 16.43 -3.96 13.43
N ILE A 234 15.43 -4.81 13.14
CA ILE A 234 15.09 -5.29 11.80
C ILE A 234 13.57 -5.28 11.63
N VAL A 235 13.09 -4.79 10.49
CA VAL A 235 11.70 -4.96 10.06
C VAL A 235 11.65 -6.06 8.99
N LEU A 236 11.03 -7.18 9.32
CA LEU A 236 10.89 -8.30 8.40
C LEU A 236 9.62 -8.12 7.56
N ASN A 237 9.79 -7.84 6.28
CA ASN A 237 8.71 -7.59 5.34
C ASN A 237 8.57 -8.78 4.38
N ASN A 238 7.64 -9.67 4.68
CA ASN A 238 7.31 -10.79 3.83
C ASN A 238 6.22 -10.38 2.83
N PHE A 239 6.53 -10.43 1.52
CA PHE A 239 5.60 -10.05 0.46
C PHE A 239 4.47 -11.08 0.30
N HIS A 240 3.36 -10.65 -0.27
CA HIS A 240 2.29 -11.57 -0.62
C HIS A 240 2.71 -12.40 -1.84
N TYR A 241 2.46 -13.71 -1.80
CA TYR A 241 2.84 -14.62 -2.89
C TYR A 241 2.24 -14.26 -4.27
N ALA A 242 1.12 -13.54 -4.28
CA ALA A 242 0.47 -13.08 -5.51
C ALA A 242 1.02 -11.72 -6.05
N GLU A 243 1.97 -11.12 -5.38
CA GLU A 243 2.77 -10.01 -5.90
C GLU A 243 3.87 -10.62 -6.79
N ILE A 244 3.60 -10.74 -8.09
CA ILE A 244 4.48 -11.46 -9.02
C ILE A 244 5.73 -10.63 -9.30
N ASN A 245 5.55 -9.42 -9.83
CA ASN A 245 6.65 -8.50 -10.16
C ASN A 245 6.38 -7.10 -9.58
N SER A 246 6.11 -7.07 -8.28
CA SER A 246 5.84 -5.83 -7.55
C SER A 246 6.31 -5.92 -6.11
N ALA A 247 6.46 -4.78 -5.46
CA ALA A 247 6.64 -4.65 -4.02
C ALA A 247 5.35 -4.16 -3.36
N ASN A 248 5.12 -4.54 -2.10
CA ASN A 248 3.99 -4.04 -1.33
C ASN A 248 4.26 -2.60 -0.83
N VAL A 249 3.21 -1.89 -0.43
CA VAL A 249 3.33 -0.52 0.09
C VAL A 249 4.28 -0.44 1.29
N LYS A 250 4.33 -1.47 2.14
CA LYS A 250 5.23 -1.54 3.31
C LYS A 250 6.70 -1.41 2.93
N PHE A 251 7.10 -1.92 1.77
CA PHE A 251 8.47 -1.77 1.28
C PHE A 251 8.86 -0.28 1.16
N PHE A 252 7.96 0.54 0.68
CA PHE A 252 8.18 1.99 0.53
C PHE A 252 8.08 2.72 1.88
N GLU A 253 7.10 2.38 2.70
CA GLU A 253 6.89 2.98 4.02
C GLU A 253 8.07 2.75 4.97
N ILE A 254 8.57 1.52 5.04
CA ILE A 254 9.70 1.15 5.90
C ILE A 254 10.96 1.92 5.49
N ASN A 255 11.24 2.00 4.18
CA ASN A 255 12.36 2.78 3.66
C ASN A 255 12.14 4.28 3.91
N GLY A 256 10.93 4.81 3.77
CA GLY A 256 10.59 6.19 4.06
C GLY A 256 10.78 6.57 5.53
N ILE A 257 10.44 5.68 6.45
CA ILE A 257 10.68 5.82 7.89
C ILE A 257 12.18 5.75 8.21
N GLY A 258 13.00 5.16 7.34
CA GLY A 258 14.43 4.96 7.56
C GLY A 258 14.73 3.76 8.46
N ALA A 259 13.80 2.83 8.61
CA ALA A 259 14.02 1.57 9.30
C ALA A 259 14.79 0.59 8.42
N PHE A 260 15.60 -0.28 9.02
CA PHE A 260 16.25 -1.36 8.28
C PHE A 260 15.26 -2.48 8.02
N GLN A 261 14.97 -2.75 6.74
CA GLN A 261 14.12 -3.87 6.38
C GLN A 261 14.91 -5.04 5.79
N LEU A 262 14.45 -6.24 6.08
CA LEU A 262 14.83 -7.47 5.39
C LEU A 262 13.55 -8.01 4.71
N CYS A 263 13.59 -8.28 3.39
CA CYS A 263 12.38 -8.67 2.66
C CYS A 263 12.64 -9.77 1.62
N ASP A 264 11.56 -10.38 1.11
CA ASP A 264 11.66 -11.35 0.01
C ASP A 264 12.33 -10.71 -1.20
N TYR A 265 13.21 -11.44 -1.86
CA TYR A 265 13.80 -11.02 -3.11
C TYR A 265 12.76 -10.98 -4.25
N LYS A 266 12.76 -9.88 -4.97
CA LYS A 266 12.04 -9.69 -6.24
C LYS A 266 12.95 -8.91 -7.19
N PRO A 267 13.03 -9.28 -8.49
CA PRO A 267 13.86 -8.56 -9.46
C PRO A 267 13.58 -7.06 -9.53
N VAL A 268 12.31 -6.66 -9.43
CA VAL A 268 11.89 -5.26 -9.47
C VAL A 268 12.48 -4.39 -8.35
N LEU A 269 12.96 -4.98 -7.26
CA LEU A 269 13.59 -4.23 -6.16
C LEU A 269 14.91 -3.58 -6.59
N GLU A 270 15.57 -4.10 -7.63
CA GLU A 270 16.77 -3.51 -8.20
C GLU A 270 16.49 -2.13 -8.82
N GLU A 271 15.26 -1.94 -9.35
CA GLU A 271 14.83 -0.65 -9.92
C GLU A 271 14.53 0.40 -8.84
N TYR A 272 14.20 -0.05 -7.62
CA TYR A 272 13.79 0.87 -6.54
C TYR A 272 14.93 1.25 -5.60
N SER A 273 16.00 0.46 -5.54
CA SER A 273 16.94 0.48 -4.44
C SER A 273 18.22 1.29 -4.76
N ALA A 274 18.70 2.04 -3.76
CA ALA A 274 19.97 2.75 -3.82
C ALA A 274 21.17 1.88 -3.46
N VAL A 275 20.92 0.69 -2.91
CA VAL A 275 21.95 -0.27 -2.50
C VAL A 275 21.65 -1.62 -3.13
N ASP A 276 22.70 -2.44 -3.23
CA ASP A 276 22.60 -3.80 -3.74
C ASP A 276 21.51 -4.58 -2.95
N VAL A 277 20.56 -5.13 -3.69
CA VAL A 277 19.38 -5.83 -3.13
C VAL A 277 19.75 -7.07 -2.34
N GLU A 278 20.87 -7.74 -2.67
CA GLU A 278 21.34 -8.90 -1.94
C GLU A 278 21.62 -8.59 -0.46
N LYS A 279 21.94 -7.33 -0.14
CA LYS A 279 22.22 -6.89 1.24
C LYS A 279 21.00 -6.91 2.15
N PHE A 280 19.79 -6.80 1.62
CA PHE A 280 18.58 -6.66 2.43
C PHE A 280 17.42 -7.57 1.97
N THR A 281 17.70 -8.54 1.09
CA THR A 281 16.69 -9.51 0.65
C THR A 281 17.07 -10.93 1.02
N TYR A 282 16.09 -11.83 0.98
CA TYR A 282 16.25 -13.27 1.16
C TYR A 282 15.37 -14.04 0.16
N LYS A 283 15.74 -15.27 -0.15
CA LYS A 283 15.00 -16.16 -1.06
C LYS A 283 14.34 -17.33 -0.32
N THR A 284 14.84 -17.69 0.85
CA THR A 284 14.31 -18.78 1.68
C THR A 284 14.16 -18.33 3.14
N ILE A 285 13.38 -19.07 3.92
CA ILE A 285 13.23 -18.80 5.37
C ILE A 285 14.56 -18.99 6.09
N ASP A 286 15.33 -20.02 5.74
CA ASP A 286 16.64 -20.29 6.34
C ASP A 286 17.61 -19.13 6.08
N GLU A 287 17.69 -18.65 4.84
CA GLU A 287 18.50 -17.48 4.48
C GLU A 287 18.03 -16.21 5.25
N ALA A 288 16.71 -16.05 5.44
CA ALA A 288 16.19 -14.94 6.24
C ALA A 288 16.68 -15.02 7.68
N ILE A 289 16.65 -16.21 8.31
CA ILE A 289 17.11 -16.43 9.68
C ILE A 289 18.63 -16.18 9.80
N GLU A 290 19.42 -16.65 8.86
CA GLU A 290 20.86 -16.40 8.82
C GLU A 290 21.17 -14.91 8.71
N LYS A 291 20.51 -14.21 7.78
CA LYS A 291 20.66 -12.77 7.61
C LYS A 291 20.17 -11.97 8.82
N ILE A 292 19.07 -12.37 9.46
CA ILE A 292 18.63 -11.74 10.70
C ILE A 292 19.73 -11.84 11.76
N LYS A 293 20.27 -13.03 12.02
CA LYS A 293 21.35 -13.24 13.01
C LYS A 293 22.58 -12.39 12.67
N TYR A 294 23.00 -12.40 11.41
CA TYR A 294 24.12 -11.57 10.95
C TYR A 294 23.88 -10.08 11.20
N PHE A 295 22.71 -9.56 10.81
CA PHE A 295 22.43 -8.14 10.94
C PHE A 295 22.14 -7.69 12.37
N LEU A 296 21.72 -8.57 13.27
CA LEU A 296 21.62 -8.24 14.69
C LEU A 296 22.96 -7.83 15.27
N ASP A 297 24.06 -8.43 14.81
CA ASP A 297 25.44 -8.14 15.23
C ASP A 297 26.09 -6.98 14.43
N GLN A 298 25.39 -6.40 13.45
CA GLN A 298 25.91 -5.36 12.56
C GLN A 298 25.10 -4.06 12.60
N PRO A 299 24.97 -3.38 13.76
CA PRO A 299 24.10 -2.21 13.89
C PRO A 299 24.51 -1.04 12.98
N LEU A 300 25.81 -0.76 12.85
CA LEU A 300 26.30 0.32 11.99
C LEU A 300 25.96 0.08 10.52
N LEU A 301 26.08 -1.17 10.04
CA LEU A 301 25.77 -1.54 8.67
C LEU A 301 24.25 -1.42 8.41
N ARG A 302 23.39 -1.85 9.37
CA ARG A 302 21.94 -1.63 9.26
C ARG A 302 21.60 -0.15 9.11
N HIS A 303 22.20 0.69 9.97
CA HIS A 303 21.95 2.13 9.95
C HIS A 303 22.44 2.79 8.66
N GLU A 304 23.59 2.37 8.12
CA GLU A 304 24.12 2.88 6.84
C GLU A 304 23.18 2.52 5.67
N ILE A 305 22.80 1.24 5.56
CA ILE A 305 21.91 0.76 4.49
C ILE A 305 20.57 1.50 4.55
N SER A 306 19.92 1.52 5.72
CA SER A 306 18.62 2.15 5.87
C SER A 306 18.64 3.66 5.63
N LYS A 307 19.72 4.35 5.99
CA LYS A 307 19.89 5.78 5.71
C LYS A 307 19.97 6.05 4.20
N LYS A 308 20.82 5.30 3.49
CA LYS A 308 20.96 5.43 2.01
C LYS A 308 19.62 5.16 1.31
N GLN A 309 18.93 4.10 1.71
CA GLN A 309 17.60 3.80 1.18
C GLN A 309 16.60 4.92 1.49
N CYS A 310 16.54 5.41 2.71
CA CYS A 310 15.62 6.47 3.10
C CYS A 310 15.80 7.74 2.25
N GLU A 311 17.03 8.22 2.11
CA GLU A 311 17.36 9.40 1.30
C GLU A 311 16.94 9.21 -0.16
N HIS A 312 17.19 8.04 -0.73
CA HIS A 312 16.79 7.69 -2.10
C HIS A 312 15.27 7.64 -2.26
N PHE A 313 14.58 6.96 -1.34
CA PHE A 313 13.14 6.78 -1.40
C PHE A 313 12.37 8.10 -1.25
N HIS A 314 12.80 8.99 -0.38
CA HIS A 314 12.24 10.33 -0.26
C HIS A 314 12.42 11.18 -1.53
N LYS A 315 13.48 10.93 -2.29
CA LYS A 315 13.74 11.64 -3.54
C LYS A 315 12.95 11.08 -4.73
N HIS A 316 12.80 9.75 -4.82
CA HIS A 316 12.36 9.08 -6.04
C HIS A 316 11.03 8.31 -5.91
N HIS A 317 10.61 7.94 -4.70
CA HIS A 317 9.50 7.00 -4.49
C HIS A 317 8.40 7.57 -3.61
N THR A 318 8.04 8.84 -3.82
CA THR A 318 6.95 9.51 -3.10
C THR A 318 5.65 9.49 -3.89
N TYR A 319 4.52 9.62 -3.20
CA TYR A 319 3.22 9.78 -3.86
C TYR A 319 3.17 11.05 -4.73
N GLU A 320 3.89 12.14 -4.37
CA GLU A 320 3.99 13.32 -5.24
C GLU A 320 4.60 12.98 -6.59
N ASN A 321 5.67 12.16 -6.60
CA ASN A 321 6.28 11.71 -7.85
C ASN A 321 5.31 10.85 -8.66
N ARG A 322 4.54 9.97 -8.03
CA ARG A 322 3.52 9.15 -8.69
C ARG A 322 2.38 9.99 -9.27
N MET A 323 1.91 10.98 -8.51
CA MET A 323 0.84 11.86 -9.00
C MET A 323 1.29 12.70 -10.19
N LYS A 324 2.50 13.28 -10.15
CA LYS A 324 3.09 13.99 -11.30
C LYS A 324 3.20 13.06 -12.53
N ASP A 325 3.61 11.81 -12.34
CA ASP A 325 3.73 10.84 -13.41
C ASP A 325 2.36 10.50 -14.04
N ILE A 326 1.33 10.32 -13.22
CA ILE A 326 -0.05 10.12 -13.69
C ILE A 326 -0.51 11.34 -14.52
N LEU A 327 -0.37 12.55 -14.00
CA LEU A 327 -0.82 13.76 -14.67
C LEU A 327 -0.09 13.97 -16.01
N ASN A 328 1.21 13.67 -16.08
CA ASN A 328 1.99 13.67 -17.32
C ASN A 328 1.46 12.67 -18.34
N LYS A 329 1.23 11.41 -17.93
CA LYS A 329 0.71 10.35 -18.82
C LYS A 329 -0.69 10.67 -19.36
N LEU A 330 -1.47 11.47 -18.62
CA LEU A 330 -2.80 11.90 -19.04
C LEU A 330 -2.80 13.22 -19.83
N ASN A 331 -1.65 13.87 -20.03
CA ASN A 331 -1.50 15.20 -20.63
C ASN A 331 -2.33 16.28 -19.91
N LEU A 332 -2.29 16.26 -18.56
CA LEU A 332 -3.04 17.19 -17.69
C LEU A 332 -2.14 18.23 -17.00
N PHE A 333 -0.93 18.44 -17.48
CA PHE A 333 -0.03 19.51 -17.04
C PHE A 333 -0.11 20.70 -17.95
#